data_ce3251870a79da3fb822515177afd463
#
_entry.id   ce3251870a79da3fb822515177afd463
#
_cell.length_a   1.000
_cell.length_b   1.000
_cell.length_c   1.000
_cell.angle_alpha   90.00
_cell.angle_beta   90.00
_cell.angle_gamma   90.00
#
_symmetry.space_group_name_H-M   'P 1'
#
loop_
_entity.id
_entity.type
_entity.pdbx_description
1 polymer ?
#
loop_
_entity_poly.entity_id
_entity_poly.type
_entity_poly.pdbx_seq_one_letter_code
_entity_poly.pdbx_strand_id
1 'polypeptide(L)'
;VNSILQPDGIGGERPARVAAVRRELTKHGPPRRPDGGPDFATVTLPERDCDQIRDLLVEEQVGTVVEIGLAYAGSALAISEALLRTGSRNPRHVVIDPFQYTAYDGVGWELLRSAGLDDTVELVTEPSQRFLARLADEGFTADAAFVDGSHHFHNVFVDLHFLGEIVRPGGVVLLDDVWWPSVGAAVAYFETNLGWRPIPGALADGTTDPASGRPRTGAYRLPDPRPTPSFKEFRPFC
;
A
#
# COMPACT_ATOMS: atom_id res chain seq x y z
N VAL A 1 8.08 27.58 -40.78
CA VAL A 1 8.30 26.14 -40.54
C VAL A 1 8.23 25.95 -39.02
N ASN A 2 7.04 25.64 -38.51
CA ASN A 2 6.79 25.37 -37.10
C ASN A 2 7.20 23.91 -36.81
N SER A 3 8.28 23.73 -36.05
CA SER A 3 8.62 22.47 -35.45
C SER A 3 7.70 22.28 -34.22
N ILE A 4 6.73 21.41 -34.36
CA ILE A 4 5.90 20.92 -33.25
C ILE A 4 6.82 20.03 -32.43
N LEU A 5 7.17 20.50 -31.22
CA LEU A 5 7.83 19.68 -30.19
C LEU A 5 6.87 18.58 -29.77
N GLN A 6 7.23 17.34 -30.04
CA GLN A 6 6.53 16.16 -29.54
C GLN A 6 6.76 16.03 -28.02
N PRO A 7 5.74 15.61 -27.21
CA PRO A 7 5.85 15.51 -25.75
C PRO A 7 6.38 14.13 -25.30
N ASP A 8 7.46 13.63 -25.90
CA ASP A 8 7.95 12.26 -25.63
C ASP A 8 9.08 12.17 -24.57
N GLY A 9 9.36 13.25 -23.84
CA GLY A 9 10.44 13.29 -22.84
C GLY A 9 10.02 13.19 -21.36
N ILE A 10 8.72 13.36 -21.02
CA ILE A 10 8.29 13.57 -19.63
C ILE A 10 8.01 12.24 -18.88
N GLY A 11 7.70 11.16 -19.59
CA GLY A 11 7.30 9.88 -18.98
C GLY A 11 8.41 9.15 -18.23
N GLY A 12 9.67 9.33 -18.59
CA GLY A 12 10.80 8.65 -17.97
C GLY A 12 11.45 9.38 -16.78
N GLU A 13 11.30 10.70 -16.71
CA GLU A 13 11.96 11.52 -15.67
C GLU A 13 11.30 11.40 -14.28
N ARG A 14 9.97 11.35 -14.20
CA ARG A 14 9.24 11.25 -12.92
C ARG A 14 9.49 9.93 -12.19
N PRO A 15 9.34 8.73 -12.79
CA PRO A 15 9.68 7.48 -12.13
C PRO A 15 11.14 7.43 -11.66
N ALA A 16 12.08 7.94 -12.46
CA ALA A 16 13.49 8.00 -12.11
C ALA A 16 13.77 8.91 -10.90
N ARG A 17 13.06 10.04 -10.80
CA ARG A 17 13.14 10.95 -9.64
C ARG A 17 12.63 10.29 -8.37
N VAL A 18 11.46 9.63 -8.43
CA VAL A 18 10.89 8.88 -7.29
C VAL A 18 11.86 7.79 -6.84
N ALA A 19 12.39 6.99 -7.78
CA ALA A 19 13.39 5.97 -7.48
C ALA A 19 14.67 6.55 -6.87
N ALA A 20 15.10 7.75 -7.27
CA ALA A 20 16.26 8.42 -6.67
C ALA A 20 15.98 8.83 -5.22
N VAL A 21 14.84 9.46 -4.92
CA VAL A 21 14.45 9.83 -3.55
C VAL A 21 14.34 8.58 -2.66
N ARG A 22 13.78 7.49 -3.16
CA ARG A 22 13.68 6.22 -2.43
C ARG A 22 15.06 5.64 -2.10
N ARG A 23 16.00 5.62 -3.06
CA ARG A 23 17.38 5.16 -2.82
C ARG A 23 18.09 6.00 -1.76
N GLU A 24 17.94 7.33 -1.81
CA GLU A 24 18.53 8.22 -0.81
C GLU A 24 17.95 7.96 0.59
N LEU A 25 16.62 7.77 0.68
CA LEU A 25 15.95 7.41 1.92
C LEU A 25 16.47 6.08 2.49
N THR A 26 16.58 5.05 1.66
CA THR A 26 17.08 3.73 2.06
C THR A 26 18.53 3.81 2.57
N LYS A 27 19.37 4.57 1.86
CA LYS A 27 20.81 4.65 2.15
C LYS A 27 21.14 5.50 3.39
N HIS A 28 20.42 6.59 3.57
CA HIS A 28 20.76 7.62 4.55
C HIS A 28 19.72 7.80 5.66
N GLY A 29 18.56 7.14 5.52
CA GLY A 29 17.40 7.38 6.37
C GLY A 29 16.68 8.69 6.03
N PRO A 30 15.64 9.06 6.81
CA PRO A 30 14.90 10.29 6.60
C PRO A 30 15.78 11.53 6.89
N PRO A 31 15.50 12.66 6.23
CA PRO A 31 16.32 13.88 6.36
C PRO A 31 16.32 14.45 7.78
N ARG A 32 15.30 14.15 8.55
CA ARG A 32 15.23 14.43 9.99
C ARG A 32 14.40 13.36 10.69
N ARG A 33 14.55 13.24 11.99
CA ARG A 33 13.71 12.41 12.87
C ARG A 33 13.13 13.31 13.95
N PRO A 34 11.83 13.19 14.25
CA PRO A 34 11.25 13.88 15.38
C PRO A 34 11.85 13.36 16.69
N ASP A 35 12.05 14.24 17.67
CA ASP A 35 12.51 13.85 19.00
C ASP A 35 11.51 12.86 19.62
N GLY A 36 12.01 11.66 19.98
CA GLY A 36 11.16 10.58 20.49
C GLY A 36 10.25 9.91 19.47
N GLY A 37 10.40 10.24 18.19
CA GLY A 37 9.66 9.59 17.11
C GLY A 37 10.10 8.15 16.84
N PRO A 38 9.31 7.39 16.06
CA PRO A 38 9.63 6.01 15.71
C PRO A 38 10.97 5.88 14.99
N ASP A 39 11.69 4.79 15.30
CA ASP A 39 12.96 4.52 14.63
C ASP A 39 12.74 4.07 13.20
N PHE A 40 13.45 4.71 12.26
CA PHE A 40 13.32 4.47 10.82
C PHE A 40 13.50 2.99 10.44
N ALA A 41 14.52 2.33 10.97
CA ALA A 41 14.82 0.94 10.66
C ALA A 41 13.73 -0.03 11.17
N THR A 42 12.98 0.37 12.20
CA THR A 42 11.92 -0.44 12.79
C THR A 42 10.60 -0.33 12.03
N VAL A 43 10.29 0.88 11.50
CA VAL A 43 8.98 1.16 10.89
C VAL A 43 8.99 1.21 9.36
N THR A 44 10.13 0.90 8.74
CA THR A 44 10.25 0.96 7.28
C THR A 44 10.46 -0.44 6.71
N LEU A 45 9.74 -0.74 5.64
CA LEU A 45 9.98 -1.97 4.88
C LEU A 45 11.40 -1.95 4.28
N PRO A 46 12.08 -3.11 4.26
CA PRO A 46 13.30 -3.27 3.49
C PRO A 46 13.12 -2.91 2.02
N GLU A 47 14.17 -2.38 1.39
CA GLU A 47 14.12 -1.95 -0.01
C GLU A 47 13.66 -3.06 -0.96
N ARG A 48 14.11 -4.28 -0.73
CA ARG A 48 13.73 -5.44 -1.55
C ARG A 48 12.23 -5.75 -1.48
N ASP A 49 11.61 -5.59 -0.29
CA ASP A 49 10.17 -5.80 -0.13
C ASP A 49 9.39 -4.69 -0.86
N CYS A 50 9.85 -3.45 -0.76
CA CYS A 50 9.32 -2.33 -1.53
C CYS A 50 9.44 -2.55 -3.05
N ASP A 51 10.57 -3.09 -3.52
CA ASP A 51 10.78 -3.41 -4.94
C ASP A 51 9.80 -4.47 -5.43
N GLN A 52 9.55 -5.51 -4.66
CA GLN A 52 8.58 -6.55 -5.03
C GLN A 52 7.14 -6.03 -5.05
N ILE A 53 6.76 -5.18 -4.07
CA ILE A 53 5.47 -4.50 -4.08
C ILE A 53 5.32 -3.66 -5.35
N ARG A 54 6.32 -2.83 -5.69
CA ARG A 54 6.33 -2.03 -6.92
C ARG A 54 6.16 -2.91 -8.15
N ASP A 55 6.95 -3.97 -8.28
CA ASP A 55 6.98 -4.81 -9.47
C ASP A 55 5.67 -5.58 -9.65
N LEU A 56 5.06 -6.07 -8.56
CA LEU A 56 3.73 -6.68 -8.58
C LEU A 56 2.67 -5.67 -9.04
N LEU A 57 2.67 -4.45 -8.50
CA LEU A 57 1.70 -3.42 -8.88
C LEU A 57 1.86 -2.97 -10.34
N VAL A 58 3.09 -2.98 -10.87
CA VAL A 58 3.35 -2.75 -12.30
C VAL A 58 2.79 -3.90 -13.14
N GLU A 59 3.01 -5.16 -12.74
CA GLU A 59 2.45 -6.33 -13.43
C GLU A 59 0.92 -6.30 -13.46
N GLU A 60 0.30 -5.90 -12.35
CA GLU A 60 -1.16 -5.74 -12.20
C GLU A 60 -1.72 -4.51 -12.94
N GLN A 61 -0.87 -3.69 -13.54
CA GLN A 61 -1.26 -2.49 -14.31
C GLN A 61 -2.17 -1.55 -13.53
N VAL A 62 -1.86 -1.33 -12.24
CA VAL A 62 -2.68 -0.49 -11.35
C VAL A 62 -2.63 0.98 -11.75
N GLY A 63 -3.78 1.67 -11.63
CA GLY A 63 -3.91 3.11 -11.82
C GLY A 63 -4.31 3.85 -10.55
N THR A 64 -4.93 3.16 -9.59
CA THR A 64 -5.41 3.73 -8.33
C THR A 64 -5.08 2.79 -7.18
N VAL A 65 -4.40 3.29 -6.15
CA VAL A 65 -4.01 2.52 -4.95
C VAL A 65 -4.44 3.26 -3.69
N VAL A 66 -4.92 2.52 -2.69
CA VAL A 66 -5.13 2.99 -1.32
C VAL A 66 -4.05 2.39 -0.43
N GLU A 67 -3.34 3.23 0.33
CA GLU A 67 -2.31 2.81 1.29
C GLU A 67 -2.70 3.22 2.70
N ILE A 68 -2.55 2.33 3.68
CA ILE A 68 -2.77 2.59 5.10
C ILE A 68 -1.43 2.48 5.83
N GLY A 69 -0.96 3.61 6.35
CA GLY A 69 0.37 3.77 6.94
C GLY A 69 1.34 4.43 5.96
N LEU A 70 1.86 5.60 6.31
CA LEU A 70 2.85 6.33 5.52
C LEU A 70 4.24 6.28 6.18
N ALA A 71 4.26 6.46 7.49
CA ALA A 71 5.50 6.59 8.25
C ALA A 71 6.50 7.54 7.56
N TYR A 72 7.66 7.01 7.13
CA TYR A 72 8.69 7.75 6.39
C TYR A 72 8.60 7.54 4.86
N ALA A 73 7.47 7.11 4.33
CA ALA A 73 7.16 6.98 2.91
C ALA A 73 7.96 5.91 2.12
N GLY A 74 8.54 4.92 2.75
CA GLY A 74 9.29 3.86 2.04
C GLY A 74 8.45 3.11 1.02
N SER A 75 7.34 2.54 1.44
CA SER A 75 6.33 1.87 0.61
C SER A 75 5.63 2.84 -0.35
N ALA A 76 5.24 4.02 0.15
CA ALA A 76 4.53 5.01 -0.64
C ALA A 76 5.32 5.49 -1.87
N LEU A 77 6.64 5.66 -1.75
CA LEU A 77 7.52 5.96 -2.88
C LEU A 77 7.56 4.81 -3.89
N ALA A 78 7.61 3.54 -3.43
CA ALA A 78 7.60 2.37 -4.31
C ALA A 78 6.27 2.21 -5.06
N ILE A 79 5.14 2.37 -4.35
CA ILE A 79 3.79 2.33 -4.91
C ILE A 79 3.60 3.46 -5.94
N SER A 80 4.01 4.68 -5.60
CA SER A 80 3.94 5.82 -6.52
C SER A 80 4.83 5.62 -7.76
N GLU A 81 6.03 5.02 -7.59
CA GLU A 81 6.87 4.62 -8.71
C GLU A 81 6.15 3.61 -9.64
N ALA A 82 5.45 2.62 -9.07
CA ALA A 82 4.64 1.67 -9.83
C ALA A 82 3.56 2.38 -10.65
N LEU A 83 2.75 3.22 -10.00
CA LEU A 83 1.68 3.99 -10.65
C LEU A 83 2.17 4.83 -11.83
N LEU A 84 3.35 5.45 -11.70
CA LEU A 84 3.95 6.21 -12.79
C LEU A 84 4.49 5.30 -13.92
N ARG A 85 4.94 4.08 -13.60
CA ARG A 85 5.47 3.12 -14.59
C ARG A 85 4.38 2.42 -15.39
N THR A 86 3.17 2.25 -14.85
CA THR A 86 2.04 1.67 -15.58
C THR A 86 1.57 2.55 -16.74
N GLY A 87 1.93 3.83 -16.74
CA GLY A 87 1.49 4.77 -17.76
C GLY A 87 0.00 5.15 -17.63
N SER A 88 -0.61 4.94 -16.48
CA SER A 88 -1.97 5.40 -16.20
C SER A 88 -2.09 6.90 -16.51
N ARG A 89 -3.15 7.30 -17.22
CA ARG A 89 -3.38 8.71 -17.55
C ARG A 89 -3.73 9.58 -16.35
N ASN A 90 -4.25 8.96 -15.29
CA ASN A 90 -4.64 9.63 -14.06
C ASN A 90 -4.25 8.76 -12.85
N PRO A 91 -2.94 8.61 -12.56
CA PRO A 91 -2.49 7.83 -11.43
C PRO A 91 -2.97 8.48 -10.13
N ARG A 92 -3.55 7.68 -9.23
CA ARG A 92 -4.04 8.16 -7.94
C ARG A 92 -3.56 7.26 -6.81
N HIS A 93 -2.95 7.87 -5.81
CA HIS A 93 -2.48 7.21 -4.60
C HIS A 93 -3.09 7.90 -3.37
N VAL A 94 -4.03 7.24 -2.71
CA VAL A 94 -4.64 7.73 -1.46
C VAL A 94 -3.88 7.10 -0.30
N VAL A 95 -3.20 7.91 0.49
CA VAL A 95 -2.38 7.47 1.64
C VAL A 95 -3.01 7.95 2.93
N ILE A 96 -3.27 7.03 3.86
CA ILE A 96 -3.97 7.30 5.11
C ILE A 96 -3.00 7.09 6.27
N ASP A 97 -2.65 8.17 6.99
CA ASP A 97 -1.82 8.10 8.19
C ASP A 97 -2.20 9.19 9.20
N PRO A 98 -2.98 8.85 10.25
CA PRO A 98 -3.40 9.82 11.26
C PRO A 98 -2.25 10.37 12.10
N PHE A 99 -1.10 9.71 12.10
CA PHE A 99 0.06 10.07 12.93
C PHE A 99 1.14 10.84 12.18
N GLN A 100 0.95 11.10 10.89
CA GLN A 100 1.98 11.69 10.02
C GLN A 100 2.57 12.99 10.60
N TYR A 101 1.74 13.86 11.19
CA TYR A 101 2.21 15.11 11.79
C TYR A 101 2.53 15.00 13.28
N THR A 102 2.01 14.01 13.99
CA THR A 102 2.19 13.89 15.44
C THR A 102 3.33 12.97 15.84
N ALA A 103 3.62 11.93 15.06
CA ALA A 103 4.70 10.97 15.32
C ALA A 103 5.87 11.10 14.33
N TYR A 104 5.63 11.54 13.10
CA TYR A 104 6.61 11.59 12.02
C TYR A 104 6.97 13.02 11.57
N ASP A 105 6.42 14.06 12.22
CA ASP A 105 6.68 15.49 11.94
C ASP A 105 6.52 15.86 10.45
N GLY A 106 5.61 15.17 9.74
CA GLY A 106 5.36 15.40 8.32
C GLY A 106 6.45 14.92 7.36
N VAL A 107 7.47 14.25 7.84
CA VAL A 107 8.66 13.87 7.03
C VAL A 107 8.29 12.99 5.85
N GLY A 108 7.41 11.99 6.02
CA GLY A 108 6.98 11.13 4.93
C GLY A 108 6.28 11.93 3.82
N TRP A 109 5.41 12.85 4.19
CA TRP A 109 4.73 13.73 3.23
C TRP A 109 5.71 14.65 2.49
N GLU A 110 6.69 15.23 3.20
CA GLU A 110 7.73 16.06 2.57
C GLU A 110 8.57 15.29 1.57
N LEU A 111 8.88 14.01 1.85
CA LEU A 111 9.60 13.14 0.92
C LEU A 111 8.80 12.90 -0.36
N LEU A 112 7.49 12.62 -0.27
CA LEU A 112 6.61 12.48 -1.43
C LEU A 112 6.57 13.77 -2.27
N ARG A 113 6.44 14.92 -1.62
CA ARG A 113 6.49 16.23 -2.31
C ARG A 113 7.84 16.48 -2.96
N SER A 114 8.94 16.16 -2.31
CA SER A 114 10.29 16.30 -2.87
C SER A 114 10.49 15.42 -4.11
N ALA A 115 9.80 14.28 -4.16
CA ALA A 115 9.76 13.42 -5.33
C ALA A 115 8.86 13.95 -6.47
N GLY A 116 8.09 15.03 -6.25
CA GLY A 116 7.16 15.62 -7.23
C GLY A 116 5.87 14.83 -7.38
N LEU A 117 5.32 14.35 -6.27
CA LEU A 117 4.13 13.51 -6.23
C LEU A 117 2.87 14.24 -5.72
N ASP A 118 2.92 15.58 -5.59
CA ASP A 118 1.81 16.39 -5.06
C ASP A 118 0.50 16.26 -5.86
N ASP A 119 0.58 15.92 -7.13
CA ASP A 119 -0.55 15.75 -8.03
C ASP A 119 -1.04 14.29 -8.13
N THR A 120 -0.29 13.35 -7.57
CA THR A 120 -0.55 11.91 -7.65
C THR A 120 -1.00 11.36 -6.30
N VAL A 121 -0.44 11.89 -5.20
CA VAL A 121 -0.66 11.40 -3.84
C VAL A 121 -1.56 12.36 -3.07
N GLU A 122 -2.59 11.79 -2.45
CA GLU A 122 -3.47 12.46 -1.49
C GLU A 122 -3.18 11.92 -0.09
N LEU A 123 -2.74 12.78 0.84
CA LEU A 123 -2.52 12.41 2.24
C LEU A 123 -3.77 12.69 3.08
N VAL A 124 -4.24 11.66 3.78
CA VAL A 124 -5.37 11.70 4.70
C VAL A 124 -4.89 11.48 6.14
N THR A 125 -5.16 12.43 7.03
CA THR A 125 -4.67 12.41 8.43
C THR A 125 -5.77 12.06 9.44
N GLU A 126 -6.71 11.21 9.05
CA GLU A 126 -7.74 10.68 9.94
C GLU A 126 -7.64 9.15 10.04
N PRO A 127 -8.25 8.52 11.06
CA PRO A 127 -8.25 7.06 11.18
C PRO A 127 -8.83 6.37 9.94
N SER A 128 -8.13 5.35 9.44
CA SER A 128 -8.50 4.59 8.23
C SER A 128 -9.94 4.10 8.28
N GLN A 129 -10.39 3.56 9.41
CA GLN A 129 -11.73 3.01 9.60
C GLN A 129 -12.85 4.03 9.34
N ARG A 130 -12.58 5.33 9.53
CA ARG A 130 -13.56 6.39 9.25
C ARG A 130 -13.51 6.85 7.80
N PHE A 131 -12.31 6.99 7.28
CA PHE A 131 -12.11 7.46 5.92
C PHE A 131 -12.53 6.41 4.89
N LEU A 132 -12.14 5.15 5.09
CA LEU A 132 -12.52 4.06 4.20
C LEU A 132 -14.03 3.85 4.13
N ALA A 133 -14.74 3.99 5.26
CA ALA A 133 -16.21 3.93 5.27
C ALA A 133 -16.83 4.99 4.34
N ARG A 134 -16.31 6.23 4.37
CA ARG A 134 -16.79 7.29 3.46
C ARG A 134 -16.44 7.00 2.01
N LEU A 135 -15.24 6.53 1.72
CA LEU A 135 -14.84 6.14 0.36
C LEU A 135 -15.77 5.05 -0.21
N ALA A 136 -16.14 4.06 0.62
CA ALA A 136 -17.07 3.01 0.23
C ALA A 136 -18.47 3.59 -0.05
N ASP A 137 -18.99 4.45 0.83
CA ASP A 137 -20.28 5.13 0.66
C ASP A 137 -20.31 6.03 -0.60
N GLU A 138 -19.20 6.66 -0.95
CA GLU A 138 -19.03 7.47 -2.16
C GLU A 138 -18.87 6.64 -3.44
N GLY A 139 -18.75 5.32 -3.34
CA GLY A 139 -18.55 4.42 -4.46
C GLY A 139 -17.14 4.53 -5.08
N PHE A 140 -16.16 4.96 -4.29
CA PHE A 140 -14.77 5.02 -4.73
C PHE A 140 -14.25 3.61 -5.07
N THR A 141 -13.44 3.52 -6.13
CA THR A 141 -12.87 2.24 -6.57
C THR A 141 -11.37 2.36 -6.75
N ALA A 142 -10.62 1.39 -6.22
CA ALA A 142 -9.18 1.23 -6.39
C ALA A 142 -8.85 -0.08 -7.13
N ASP A 143 -7.68 -0.14 -7.78
CA ASP A 143 -7.16 -1.36 -8.39
C ASP A 143 -6.47 -2.24 -7.35
N ALA A 144 -5.80 -1.61 -6.38
CA ALA A 144 -5.11 -2.30 -5.31
C ALA A 144 -5.13 -1.50 -4.02
N ALA A 145 -4.79 -2.20 -2.91
CA ALA A 145 -4.52 -1.57 -1.62
C ALA A 145 -3.27 -2.16 -0.97
N PHE A 146 -2.60 -1.35 -0.14
CA PHE A 146 -1.52 -1.78 0.74
C PHE A 146 -1.82 -1.40 2.19
N VAL A 147 -1.68 -2.36 3.11
CA VAL A 147 -2.02 -2.20 4.53
C VAL A 147 -0.78 -2.42 5.38
N ASP A 148 -0.26 -1.34 5.97
CA ASP A 148 0.87 -1.34 6.91
C ASP A 148 0.62 -0.27 8.00
N GLY A 149 -0.53 -0.32 8.63
CA GLY A 149 -0.93 0.63 9.65
C GLY A 149 -0.92 0.04 11.05
N SER A 150 -2.09 -0.18 11.61
CA SER A 150 -2.25 -0.77 12.94
C SER A 150 -2.17 -2.30 12.89
N HIS A 151 -1.43 -2.91 13.84
CA HIS A 151 -1.35 -4.38 13.96
C HIS A 151 -2.40 -4.96 14.92
N HIS A 152 -3.35 -4.14 15.42
CA HIS A 152 -4.46 -4.63 16.24
C HIS A 152 -5.49 -5.33 15.36
N PHE A 153 -5.87 -6.56 15.71
CA PHE A 153 -6.83 -7.38 14.94
C PHE A 153 -8.08 -6.60 14.48
N HIS A 154 -8.72 -5.89 15.40
CA HIS A 154 -9.97 -5.19 15.09
C HIS A 154 -9.79 -4.03 14.07
N ASN A 155 -8.64 -3.35 14.10
CA ASN A 155 -8.34 -2.29 13.13
C ASN A 155 -8.08 -2.89 11.75
N VAL A 156 -7.19 -3.89 11.68
CA VAL A 156 -6.91 -4.61 10.42
C VAL A 156 -8.18 -5.21 9.83
N PHE A 157 -9.00 -5.85 10.66
CA PHE A 157 -10.25 -6.47 10.21
C PHE A 157 -11.22 -5.46 9.59
N VAL A 158 -11.39 -4.29 10.22
CA VAL A 158 -12.26 -3.22 9.69
C VAL A 158 -11.67 -2.61 8.43
N ASP A 159 -10.36 -2.40 8.37
CA ASP A 159 -9.68 -1.91 7.17
C ASP A 159 -9.89 -2.89 6.00
N LEU A 160 -9.67 -4.18 6.19
CA LEU A 160 -9.89 -5.20 5.17
C LEU A 160 -11.36 -5.32 4.74
N HIS A 161 -12.31 -5.11 5.67
CA HIS A 161 -13.74 -5.07 5.34
C HIS A 161 -14.03 -4.01 4.29
N PHE A 162 -13.68 -2.76 4.56
CA PHE A 162 -13.92 -1.67 3.61
C PHE A 162 -13.06 -1.77 2.34
N LEU A 163 -11.82 -2.24 2.44
CA LEU A 163 -11.00 -2.49 1.26
C LEU A 163 -11.59 -3.57 0.36
N GLY A 164 -12.28 -4.57 0.94
CA GLY A 164 -13.08 -5.54 0.18
C GLY A 164 -14.22 -4.91 -0.63
N GLU A 165 -14.72 -3.75 -0.23
CA GLU A 165 -15.74 -2.99 -0.96
C GLU A 165 -15.13 -2.00 -1.96
N ILE A 166 -14.00 -1.40 -1.62
CA ILE A 166 -13.30 -0.35 -2.39
C ILE A 166 -12.46 -0.94 -3.52
N VAL A 167 -11.67 -1.98 -3.25
CA VAL A 167 -10.83 -2.61 -4.28
C VAL A 167 -11.72 -3.38 -5.25
N ARG A 168 -11.57 -3.12 -6.55
CA ARG A 168 -12.39 -3.77 -7.59
C ARG A 168 -12.35 -5.30 -7.51
N PRO A 169 -13.38 -6.01 -7.98
CA PRO A 169 -13.32 -7.47 -8.16
C PRO A 169 -12.07 -7.85 -8.97
N GLY A 170 -11.39 -8.92 -8.55
CA GLY A 170 -10.11 -9.33 -9.15
C GLY A 170 -8.92 -8.42 -8.86
N GLY A 171 -9.10 -7.34 -8.10
CA GLY A 171 -8.01 -6.47 -7.64
C GLY A 171 -7.14 -7.11 -6.55
N VAL A 172 -6.13 -6.40 -6.11
CA VAL A 172 -5.10 -6.93 -5.20
C VAL A 172 -5.06 -6.16 -3.88
N VAL A 173 -5.00 -6.88 -2.76
CA VAL A 173 -4.71 -6.33 -1.45
C VAL A 173 -3.41 -6.92 -0.94
N LEU A 174 -2.46 -6.05 -0.62
CA LEU A 174 -1.19 -6.41 0.00
C LEU A 174 -1.23 -6.01 1.48
N LEU A 175 -0.65 -6.84 2.34
CA LEU A 175 -0.52 -6.53 3.76
C LEU A 175 0.92 -6.77 4.22
N ASP A 176 1.45 -5.84 5.01
CA ASP A 176 2.67 -6.09 5.76
C ASP A 176 2.38 -6.85 7.07
N ASP A 177 3.42 -7.40 7.64
CA ASP A 177 3.40 -8.07 8.94
C ASP A 177 2.35 -9.21 9.08
N VAL A 178 2.06 -9.94 7.99
CA VAL A 178 1.13 -11.09 8.03
C VAL A 178 1.62 -12.24 8.92
N TRP A 179 2.86 -12.23 9.32
CA TRP A 179 3.42 -13.15 10.32
C TRP A 179 2.94 -12.89 11.75
N TRP A 180 2.45 -11.66 12.05
CA TRP A 180 1.86 -11.36 13.34
C TRP A 180 0.53 -12.07 13.51
N PRO A 181 0.28 -12.74 14.65
CA PRO A 181 -0.96 -13.50 14.85
C PRO A 181 -2.24 -12.68 14.65
N SER A 182 -2.23 -11.41 15.06
CA SER A 182 -3.38 -10.50 14.92
C SER A 182 -3.68 -10.17 13.45
N VAL A 183 -2.65 -9.89 12.65
CA VAL A 183 -2.78 -9.60 11.22
C VAL A 183 -3.17 -10.86 10.45
N GLY A 184 -2.44 -11.97 10.69
CA GLY A 184 -2.72 -13.26 10.05
C GLY A 184 -4.12 -13.79 10.35
N ALA A 185 -4.63 -13.62 11.58
CA ALA A 185 -5.98 -14.01 11.93
C ALA A 185 -7.04 -13.16 11.21
N ALA A 186 -6.81 -11.86 11.05
CA ALA A 186 -7.71 -11.02 10.27
C ALA A 186 -7.78 -11.49 8.82
N VAL A 187 -6.65 -11.70 8.17
CA VAL A 187 -6.56 -12.21 6.78
C VAL A 187 -7.25 -13.57 6.64
N ALA A 188 -7.03 -14.49 7.57
CA ALA A 188 -7.62 -15.83 7.54
C ALA A 188 -9.15 -15.83 7.46
N TYR A 189 -9.82 -14.83 8.05
CA TYR A 189 -11.26 -14.65 7.88
C TYR A 189 -11.63 -14.38 6.42
N PHE A 190 -10.95 -13.45 5.77
CA PHE A 190 -11.24 -13.06 4.37
C PHE A 190 -10.93 -14.19 3.39
N GLU A 191 -9.86 -14.94 3.61
CA GLU A 191 -9.56 -16.15 2.84
C GLU A 191 -10.65 -17.21 3.02
N THR A 192 -11.00 -17.52 4.27
CA THR A 192 -11.91 -18.63 4.60
C THR A 192 -13.36 -18.34 4.26
N ASN A 193 -13.82 -17.10 4.48
CA ASN A 193 -15.23 -16.75 4.38
C ASN A 193 -15.57 -15.89 3.17
N LEU A 194 -14.62 -15.10 2.65
CA LEU A 194 -14.86 -14.16 1.55
C LEU A 194 -14.11 -14.50 0.27
N GLY A 195 -13.40 -15.65 0.24
CA GLY A 195 -12.77 -16.18 -0.97
C GLY A 195 -11.56 -15.38 -1.47
N TRP A 196 -10.93 -14.58 -0.61
CA TRP A 196 -9.64 -13.99 -0.95
C TRP A 196 -8.60 -15.08 -1.16
N ARG A 197 -7.69 -14.92 -2.11
CA ARG A 197 -6.72 -15.96 -2.45
C ARG A 197 -5.31 -15.40 -2.45
N PRO A 198 -4.37 -16.01 -1.71
CA PRO A 198 -2.97 -15.68 -1.85
C PRO A 198 -2.55 -15.75 -3.33
N ILE A 199 -1.76 -14.79 -3.79
CA ILE A 199 -1.21 -14.79 -5.15
C ILE A 199 0.06 -15.66 -5.12
N PRO A 200 0.07 -16.82 -5.81
CA PRO A 200 1.20 -17.73 -5.74
C PRO A 200 2.50 -17.10 -6.27
N GLY A 201 3.57 -17.19 -5.49
CA GLY A 201 4.88 -16.64 -5.87
C GLY A 201 5.02 -15.13 -5.76
N ALA A 202 3.94 -14.39 -5.49
CA ALA A 202 4.04 -12.96 -5.21
C ALA A 202 4.86 -12.74 -3.94
N LEU A 203 5.77 -11.77 -3.98
CA LEU A 203 6.63 -11.38 -2.85
C LEU A 203 7.50 -12.52 -2.28
N ALA A 204 7.78 -13.54 -3.11
CA ALA A 204 8.50 -14.75 -2.68
C ALA A 204 9.94 -14.49 -2.21
N ASP A 205 10.59 -13.47 -2.78
CA ASP A 205 11.96 -13.08 -2.41
C ASP A 205 12.00 -12.04 -1.29
N GLY A 206 10.85 -11.76 -0.66
CA GLY A 206 10.69 -10.81 0.42
C GLY A 206 11.30 -11.28 1.75
N THR A 207 11.13 -10.45 2.76
CA THR A 207 11.55 -10.75 4.13
C THR A 207 10.68 -11.87 4.72
N THR A 208 11.32 -12.78 5.43
CA THR A 208 10.66 -13.85 6.18
C THR A 208 11.00 -13.75 7.66
N ASP A 209 10.08 -14.19 8.51
CA ASP A 209 10.34 -14.39 9.93
C ASP A 209 11.42 -15.45 10.11
N PRO A 210 12.56 -15.15 10.75
CA PRO A 210 13.64 -16.13 10.94
C PRO A 210 13.25 -17.37 11.74
N ALA A 211 12.25 -17.26 12.62
CA ALA A 211 11.85 -18.36 13.50
C ALA A 211 10.85 -19.32 12.82
N SER A 212 9.91 -18.80 12.02
CA SER A 212 8.84 -19.57 11.41
C SER A 212 9.00 -19.76 9.89
N GLY A 213 9.86 -18.99 9.25
CA GLY A 213 9.98 -18.93 7.78
C GLY A 213 8.77 -18.31 7.08
N ARG A 214 7.81 -17.74 7.83
CA ARG A 214 6.63 -17.10 7.27
C ARG A 214 7.01 -15.80 6.56
N PRO A 215 6.41 -15.48 5.40
CA PRO A 215 6.66 -14.21 4.74
C PRO A 215 6.16 -13.04 5.62
N ARG A 216 6.89 -11.92 5.57
CA ARG A 216 6.49 -10.68 6.22
C ARG A 216 5.27 -10.09 5.52
N THR A 217 5.35 -9.93 4.20
CA THR A 217 4.31 -9.31 3.40
C THR A 217 3.53 -10.36 2.61
N GLY A 218 2.21 -10.24 2.55
CA GLY A 218 1.31 -11.08 1.77
C GLY A 218 0.59 -10.31 0.68
N ALA A 219 0.29 -10.98 -0.43
CA ALA A 219 -0.53 -10.43 -1.52
C ALA A 219 -1.73 -11.34 -1.78
N TYR A 220 -2.91 -10.74 -1.88
CA TYR A 220 -4.18 -11.46 -1.97
C TYR A 220 -5.02 -10.92 -3.13
N ARG A 221 -5.53 -11.83 -3.95
CA ARG A 221 -6.49 -11.55 -5.03
C ARG A 221 -7.90 -11.55 -4.47
N LEU A 222 -8.66 -10.49 -4.71
CA LEU A 222 -10.07 -10.44 -4.41
C LEU A 222 -10.86 -11.30 -5.41
N PRO A 223 -11.93 -11.97 -4.96
CA PRO A 223 -12.77 -12.75 -5.87
C PRO A 223 -13.50 -11.87 -6.89
N ASP A 224 -13.72 -12.43 -8.07
CA ASP A 224 -14.55 -11.87 -9.13
C ASP A 224 -15.53 -12.96 -9.61
N PRO A 225 -16.84 -12.79 -9.41
CA PRO A 225 -17.50 -11.69 -8.67
C PRO A 225 -17.29 -11.76 -7.15
N ARG A 226 -17.58 -10.66 -6.44
CA ARG A 226 -17.56 -10.65 -4.97
C ARG A 226 -18.64 -11.59 -4.43
N PRO A 227 -18.29 -12.45 -3.45
CA PRO A 227 -19.27 -13.32 -2.81
C PRO A 227 -20.21 -12.51 -1.90
N THR A 228 -21.44 -12.99 -1.80
CA THR A 228 -22.41 -12.52 -0.78
C THR A 228 -22.74 -13.71 0.11
N PRO A 229 -21.87 -14.06 1.08
CA PRO A 229 -22.06 -15.26 1.89
C PRO A 229 -23.31 -15.13 2.77
N SER A 230 -24.03 -16.24 2.91
CA SER A 230 -25.10 -16.35 3.90
C SER A 230 -24.51 -16.45 5.30
N PHE A 231 -25.17 -15.86 6.31
CA PHE A 231 -24.72 -16.01 7.69
C PHE A 231 -24.68 -17.48 8.17
N LYS A 232 -25.37 -18.40 7.47
CA LYS A 232 -25.36 -19.84 7.75
C LYS A 232 -24.13 -20.56 7.19
N GLU A 233 -23.39 -19.90 6.31
CA GLU A 233 -22.20 -20.44 5.63
C GLU A 233 -20.90 -20.05 6.31
N PHE A 234 -20.98 -19.37 7.48
CA PHE A 234 -19.82 -18.99 8.26
C PHE A 234 -18.97 -20.20 8.61
N ARG A 235 -17.67 -20.09 8.33
CA ARG A 235 -16.65 -21.11 8.63
C ARG A 235 -15.67 -20.57 9.67
N PRO A 236 -15.32 -21.37 10.71
CA PRO A 236 -14.22 -21.03 11.61
C PRO A 236 -12.93 -20.81 10.83
N PHE A 237 -12.13 -19.83 11.23
CA PHE A 237 -10.93 -19.39 10.53
C PHE A 237 -9.67 -19.33 11.44
N CYS A 238 -9.79 -19.77 12.69
CA CYS A 238 -8.70 -19.85 13.69
C CYS A 238 -8.37 -21.30 13.98
#